data_bdecb2e38a70268ec9f8b6c14c3760d6
#
_entry.id   bdecb2e38a70268ec9f8b6c14c3760d6
#
_cell.length_a   1.000
_cell.length_b   1.000
_cell.length_c   1.000
_cell.angle_alpha   90.00
_cell.angle_beta   90.00
_cell.angle_gamma   90.00
#
_symmetry.space_group_name_H-M   'P 1'
#
loop_
_entity.id
_entity.type
_entity.pdbx_description
1 polymer ?
#
loop_
_entity_poly.entity_id
_entity_poly.type
_entity_poly.pdbx_seq_one_letter_code
_entity_poly.pdbx_strand_id
1 'polypeptide(L)'
;MSIVNDFEKAFNQRDVGALVGCFTDGASYRDNFYGEHRGQAALRSMFDRMFREGRDYSWVMDTVVESGNRATAEWTFGYVVSDAVPRSTGKKIGFRGMSLFELDRGKIANYREYFDVGQALLQLGFAPEALAKVLRRKLEGH
;
A
#
# COMPACT_ATOMS: atom_id res chain seq x y z
N MET A 1 1.18 -13.52 17.85
CA MET A 1 1.01 -12.24 17.15
C MET A 1 1.42 -12.41 15.72
N SER A 2 0.59 -11.92 14.81
CA SER A 2 0.90 -12.10 13.40
C SER A 2 1.73 -10.93 12.88
N ILE A 3 2.53 -11.20 11.84
CA ILE A 3 3.28 -10.16 11.15
C ILE A 3 2.34 -9.15 10.46
N VAL A 4 1.14 -9.58 10.10
CA VAL A 4 0.13 -8.68 9.53
C VAL A 4 -0.28 -7.62 10.54
N ASN A 5 -0.48 -8.01 11.79
CA ASN A 5 -0.80 -7.07 12.88
C ASN A 5 0.36 -6.11 13.15
N ASP A 6 1.60 -6.60 13.09
CA ASP A 6 2.78 -5.75 13.26
C ASP A 6 2.88 -4.73 12.15
N PHE A 7 2.61 -5.15 10.91
CA PHE A 7 2.59 -4.27 9.74
C PHE A 7 1.50 -3.19 9.89
N GLU A 8 0.29 -3.60 10.24
CA GLU A 8 -0.84 -2.68 10.45
C GLU A 8 -0.51 -1.62 11.51
N LYS A 9 0.02 -2.05 12.64
CA LYS A 9 0.38 -1.16 13.73
C LYS A 9 1.48 -0.17 13.32
N ALA A 10 2.54 -0.67 12.69
CA ALA A 10 3.65 0.16 12.26
C ALA A 10 3.21 1.21 11.24
N PHE A 11 2.35 0.81 10.29
CA PHE A 11 1.82 1.74 9.29
C PHE A 11 0.98 2.83 9.94
N ASN A 12 0.04 2.46 10.80
CA ASN A 12 -0.86 3.43 11.44
C ASN A 12 -0.14 4.36 12.41
N GLN A 13 1.01 3.93 12.93
CA GLN A 13 1.89 4.79 13.74
C GLN A 13 2.85 5.62 12.89
N ARG A 14 2.85 5.43 11.57
CA ARG A 14 3.77 6.09 10.62
C ARG A 14 5.24 5.83 10.98
N ASP A 15 5.51 4.64 11.49
CA ASP A 15 6.85 4.23 11.91
C ASP A 15 7.53 3.48 10.76
N VAL A 16 8.26 4.21 9.93
CA VAL A 16 8.91 3.65 8.73
C VAL A 16 9.94 2.59 9.12
N GLY A 17 10.69 2.82 10.20
CA GLY A 17 11.66 1.85 10.69
C GLY A 17 11.02 0.52 11.06
N ALA A 18 9.91 0.56 11.81
CA ALA A 18 9.16 -0.63 12.17
C ALA A 18 8.53 -1.30 10.95
N LEU A 19 8.04 -0.50 9.99
CA LEU A 19 7.45 -1.01 8.75
C LEU A 19 8.47 -1.85 7.96
N VAL A 20 9.63 -1.26 7.63
CA VAL A 20 10.64 -2.00 6.88
C VAL A 20 11.21 -3.17 7.68
N GLY A 21 11.16 -3.09 9.01
CA GLY A 21 11.53 -4.17 9.91
C GLY A 21 10.61 -5.39 9.82
N CYS A 22 9.40 -5.24 9.28
CA CYS A 22 8.50 -6.36 9.03
C CYS A 22 8.91 -7.19 7.81
N PHE A 23 9.84 -6.70 7.00
CA PHE A 23 10.21 -7.30 5.71
C PHE A 23 11.61 -7.91 5.75
N THR A 24 11.83 -8.93 4.90
CA THR A 24 13.16 -9.47 4.69
C THR A 24 14.03 -8.47 3.93
N ASP A 25 15.36 -8.67 3.93
CA ASP A 25 16.29 -7.73 3.28
C ASP A 25 16.02 -7.57 1.78
N GLY A 26 15.69 -8.65 1.10
CA GLY A 26 15.42 -8.64 -0.34
C GLY A 26 13.94 -8.61 -0.71
N ALA A 27 13.08 -8.21 0.21
CA ALA A 27 11.64 -8.28 0.03
C ALA A 27 11.15 -7.51 -1.19
N SER A 28 10.07 -8.02 -1.79
CA SER A 28 9.36 -7.40 -2.90
C SER A 28 8.01 -6.88 -2.39
N TYR A 29 7.68 -5.67 -2.78
CA TYR A 29 6.41 -5.02 -2.44
C TYR A 29 5.77 -4.50 -3.72
N ARG A 30 4.65 -5.08 -4.11
CA ARG A 30 3.91 -4.65 -5.30
C ARG A 30 2.69 -3.84 -4.87
N ASP A 31 2.76 -2.55 -5.13
CA ASP A 31 1.72 -1.57 -4.85
C ASP A 31 0.98 -1.25 -6.13
N ASN A 32 -0.36 -1.18 -6.07
CA ASN A 32 -1.16 -0.89 -7.27
C ASN A 32 -0.99 0.55 -7.78
N PHE A 33 -0.54 1.47 -6.94
CA PHE A 33 -0.25 2.85 -7.35
C PHE A 33 1.19 3.02 -7.83
N TYR A 34 2.14 2.56 -7.00
CA TYR A 34 3.56 2.87 -7.16
C TYR A 34 4.33 1.80 -7.91
N GLY A 35 3.70 0.63 -8.15
CA GLY A 35 4.36 -0.48 -8.81
C GLY A 35 5.20 -1.33 -7.87
N GLU A 36 6.20 -2.01 -8.40
CA GLU A 36 7.03 -2.93 -7.63
C GLU A 36 8.25 -2.24 -7.04
N HIS A 37 8.50 -2.52 -5.75
CA HIS A 37 9.65 -2.02 -5.02
C HIS A 37 10.36 -3.21 -4.40
N ARG A 38 11.68 -3.26 -4.50
CA ARG A 38 12.47 -4.39 -4.03
C ARG A 38 13.63 -3.93 -3.16
N GLY A 39 13.76 -4.58 -2.00
CA GLY A 39 14.83 -4.32 -1.04
C GLY A 39 14.50 -3.22 -0.03
N GLN A 40 15.23 -3.22 1.08
CA GLN A 40 14.96 -2.34 2.22
C GLN A 40 15.00 -0.85 1.86
N ALA A 41 15.99 -0.42 1.07
CA ALA A 41 16.11 0.99 0.70
C ALA A 41 14.92 1.46 -0.15
N ALA A 42 14.49 0.64 -1.12
CA ALA A 42 13.35 0.96 -1.97
C ALA A 42 12.03 1.00 -1.18
N LEU A 43 11.85 0.07 -0.24
CA LEU A 43 10.67 0.05 0.61
C LEU A 43 10.63 1.29 1.51
N ARG A 44 11.74 1.66 2.10
CA ARG A 44 11.84 2.85 2.94
C ARG A 44 11.47 4.11 2.14
N SER A 45 12.03 4.26 0.94
CA SER A 45 11.73 5.40 0.07
C SER A 45 10.25 5.46 -0.29
N MET A 46 9.64 4.31 -0.56
CA MET A 46 8.21 4.22 -0.88
C MET A 46 7.34 4.68 0.29
N PHE A 47 7.60 4.16 1.49
CA PHE A 47 6.81 4.55 2.68
C PHE A 47 7.04 6.02 3.04
N ASP A 48 8.27 6.51 2.94
CA ASP A 48 8.55 7.92 3.17
C ASP A 48 7.75 8.81 2.20
N ARG A 49 7.68 8.42 0.93
CA ARG A 49 6.89 9.12 -0.07
C ARG A 49 5.40 9.09 0.26
N MET A 50 4.87 7.94 0.62
CA MET A 50 3.46 7.82 1.01
C MET A 50 3.13 8.79 2.15
N PHE A 51 3.93 8.80 3.20
CA PHE A 51 3.69 9.64 4.37
C PHE A 51 3.93 11.13 4.11
N ARG A 52 4.66 11.47 3.04
CA ARG A 52 4.82 12.85 2.59
C ARG A 52 3.63 13.31 1.74
N GLU A 53 3.09 12.41 0.90
CA GLU A 53 2.00 12.73 -0.03
C GLU A 53 0.62 12.67 0.63
N GLY A 54 0.51 12.10 1.80
CA GLY A 54 -0.74 11.99 2.52
C GLY A 54 -0.59 12.17 4.02
N ARG A 55 -1.71 12.38 4.68
CA ARG A 55 -1.82 12.48 6.14
C ARG A 55 -3.09 11.77 6.61
N ASP A 56 -3.21 11.61 7.92
CA ASP A 56 -4.38 10.99 8.54
C ASP A 56 -4.66 9.59 7.97
N TYR A 57 -3.59 8.83 7.74
CA TYR A 57 -3.69 7.47 7.24
C TYR A 57 -4.37 6.55 8.24
N SER A 58 -5.23 5.69 7.71
CA SER A 58 -5.82 4.59 8.46
C SER A 58 -5.83 3.34 7.58
N TRP A 59 -5.19 2.28 8.02
CA TRP A 59 -5.19 1.00 7.34
C TRP A 59 -5.66 -0.06 8.33
N VAL A 60 -6.87 -0.56 8.13
CA VAL A 60 -7.50 -1.50 9.05
C VAL A 60 -7.61 -2.87 8.37
N MET A 61 -7.02 -3.87 8.98
CA MET A 61 -7.10 -5.26 8.53
C MET A 61 -8.40 -5.86 9.05
N ASP A 62 -9.44 -5.82 8.23
CA ASP A 62 -10.80 -6.24 8.63
C ASP A 62 -10.89 -7.76 8.84
N THR A 63 -10.25 -8.53 7.95
CA THR A 63 -10.24 -9.99 8.00
C THR A 63 -8.84 -10.48 7.65
N VAL A 64 -8.27 -11.31 8.51
CA VAL A 64 -6.93 -11.89 8.30
C VAL A 64 -7.04 -13.40 8.32
N VAL A 65 -6.48 -14.05 7.29
CA VAL A 65 -6.40 -15.50 7.21
C VAL A 65 -4.93 -15.88 7.08
N GLU A 66 -4.46 -16.74 7.96
CA GLU A 66 -3.07 -17.20 7.96
C GLU A 66 -3.02 -18.71 7.78
N SER A 67 -2.07 -19.18 6.97
CA SER A 67 -1.83 -20.59 6.73
C SER A 67 -0.36 -20.81 6.39
N GLY A 68 0.35 -21.48 7.29
CA GLY A 68 1.77 -21.73 7.11
C GLY A 68 2.58 -20.45 6.96
N ASN A 69 3.29 -20.32 5.85
CA ASN A 69 4.13 -19.15 5.57
C ASN A 69 3.42 -18.13 4.66
N ARG A 70 2.09 -18.13 4.66
CA ARG A 70 1.28 -17.17 3.91
C ARG A 70 0.20 -16.57 4.77
N ALA A 71 -0.15 -15.33 4.47
CA ALA A 71 -1.30 -14.67 5.06
C ALA A 71 -1.98 -13.84 3.97
N THR A 72 -3.30 -13.68 4.12
CA THR A 72 -4.05 -12.75 3.29
C THR A 72 -4.91 -11.89 4.21
N ALA A 73 -5.14 -10.66 3.80
CA ALA A 73 -5.96 -9.74 4.59
C ALA A 73 -6.89 -8.95 3.66
N GLU A 74 -8.14 -8.89 4.03
CA GLU A 74 -9.08 -7.94 3.46
C GLU A 74 -9.06 -6.69 4.34
N TRP A 75 -8.96 -5.50 3.74
CA TRP A 75 -8.73 -4.30 4.51
C TRP A 75 -9.47 -3.08 3.96
N THR A 76 -9.58 -2.08 4.83
CA THR A 76 -10.08 -0.74 4.51
C THR A 76 -8.94 0.25 4.69
N PHE A 77 -8.73 1.11 3.70
CA PHE A 77 -7.64 2.07 3.66
C PHE A 77 -8.17 3.46 3.38
N GLY A 78 -7.63 4.45 4.06
CA GLY A 78 -8.01 5.83 3.83
C GLY A 78 -6.92 6.80 4.22
N TYR A 79 -6.94 7.98 3.61
CA TYR A 79 -6.04 9.07 3.95
C TYR A 79 -6.56 10.40 3.38
N VAL A 80 -5.88 11.48 3.76
CA VAL A 80 -6.13 12.81 3.21
C VAL A 80 -4.89 13.22 2.42
N VAL A 81 -5.09 13.72 1.21
CA VAL A 81 -3.98 14.17 0.36
C VAL A 81 -3.32 15.40 0.96
N SER A 82 -1.99 15.38 1.07
CA SER A 82 -1.21 16.47 1.66
C SER A 82 -0.92 17.59 0.65
N ASP A 83 -0.29 18.66 1.14
CA ASP A 83 0.14 19.79 0.32
C ASP A 83 1.24 19.41 -0.69
N ALA A 84 1.89 18.25 -0.51
CA ALA A 84 2.88 17.76 -1.47
C ALA A 84 2.27 17.37 -2.81
N VAL A 85 0.93 17.24 -2.88
CA VAL A 85 0.20 16.96 -4.12
C VAL A 85 -0.81 18.07 -4.35
N PRO A 86 -0.38 19.23 -4.89
CA PRO A 86 -1.21 20.45 -4.94
C PRO A 86 -2.56 20.29 -5.63
N ARG A 87 -2.63 19.47 -6.68
CA ARG A 87 -3.87 19.27 -7.45
C ARG A 87 -4.98 18.60 -6.63
N SER A 88 -4.60 17.86 -5.60
CA SER A 88 -5.54 17.04 -4.85
C SER A 88 -5.52 17.34 -3.36
N THR A 89 -4.81 18.38 -2.94
CA THR A 89 -4.66 18.76 -1.52
C THR A 89 -6.00 18.75 -0.79
N GLY A 90 -6.04 18.07 0.34
CA GLY A 90 -7.20 18.02 1.21
C GLY A 90 -8.28 17.03 0.80
N LYS A 91 -8.15 16.36 -0.33
CA LYS A 91 -9.13 15.34 -0.73
C LYS A 91 -9.02 14.11 0.17
N LYS A 92 -10.17 13.58 0.54
CA LYS A 92 -10.26 12.34 1.32
C LYS A 92 -10.35 11.17 0.36
N ILE A 93 -9.41 10.25 0.51
CA ILE A 93 -9.32 9.06 -0.33
C ILE A 93 -9.62 7.83 0.53
N GLY A 94 -10.46 6.93 0.05
CA GLY A 94 -10.76 5.70 0.76
C GLY A 94 -11.13 4.59 -0.19
N PHE A 95 -10.66 3.38 0.09
CA PHE A 95 -11.00 2.21 -0.71
C PHE A 95 -10.74 0.94 0.10
N ARG A 96 -11.23 -0.17 -0.42
CA ARG A 96 -11.04 -1.49 0.17
C ARG A 96 -10.22 -2.34 -0.77
N GLY A 97 -9.53 -3.32 -0.22
CA GLY A 97 -8.71 -4.22 -1.02
C GLY A 97 -8.31 -5.45 -0.27
N MET A 98 -7.43 -6.22 -0.89
CA MET A 98 -6.84 -7.42 -0.30
C MET A 98 -5.36 -7.47 -0.59
N SER A 99 -4.61 -8.06 0.33
CA SER A 99 -3.18 -8.27 0.19
C SER A 99 -2.83 -9.73 0.44
N LEU A 100 -1.78 -10.18 -0.26
CA LEU A 100 -1.17 -11.47 -0.01
C LEU A 100 0.24 -11.25 0.53
N PHE A 101 0.52 -11.86 1.67
CA PHE A 101 1.81 -11.82 2.37
C PHE A 101 2.45 -13.20 2.26
N GLU A 102 3.61 -13.29 1.64
CA GLU A 102 4.41 -14.50 1.63
C GLU A 102 5.58 -14.30 2.59
N LEU A 103 5.72 -15.21 3.56
CA LEU A 103 6.66 -15.03 4.67
C LEU A 103 7.88 -15.93 4.53
N ASP A 104 9.00 -15.44 5.03
CA ASP A 104 10.23 -16.21 5.19
C ASP A 104 10.76 -15.90 6.58
N ARG A 105 10.87 -16.95 7.42
CA ARG A 105 11.38 -16.84 8.78
C ARG A 105 10.64 -15.78 9.61
N GLY A 106 9.32 -15.73 9.42
CA GLY A 106 8.44 -14.82 10.17
C GLY A 106 8.41 -13.38 9.68
N LYS A 107 9.12 -13.07 8.60
CA LYS A 107 9.09 -11.73 7.98
C LYS A 107 8.50 -11.79 6.58
N ILE A 108 8.01 -10.66 6.10
CA ILE A 108 7.40 -10.57 4.77
C ILE A 108 8.50 -10.59 3.72
N ALA A 109 8.49 -11.63 2.87
CA ALA A 109 9.42 -11.75 1.74
C ALA A 109 8.81 -11.21 0.45
N ASN A 110 7.49 -11.35 0.31
CA ASN A 110 6.77 -10.89 -0.88
C ASN A 110 5.40 -10.38 -0.44
N TYR A 111 5.08 -9.18 -0.86
CA TYR A 111 3.81 -8.53 -0.58
C TYR A 111 3.18 -8.09 -1.89
N ARG A 112 1.91 -8.43 -2.10
CA ARG A 112 1.11 -7.97 -3.24
C ARG A 112 -0.25 -7.52 -2.77
N GLU A 113 -0.76 -6.46 -3.36
CA GLU A 113 -2.07 -5.96 -3.01
C GLU A 113 -2.93 -5.77 -4.25
N TYR A 114 -4.24 -5.82 -4.05
CA TYR A 114 -5.22 -5.67 -5.11
C TYR A 114 -6.36 -4.78 -4.61
N PHE A 115 -6.62 -3.70 -5.32
CA PHE A 115 -7.78 -2.84 -5.09
C PHE A 115 -8.16 -2.17 -6.40
N ASP A 116 -9.33 -1.56 -6.43
CA ASP A 116 -9.82 -0.88 -7.62
C ASP A 116 -9.13 0.48 -7.76
N VAL A 117 -8.11 0.54 -8.59
CA VAL A 117 -7.34 1.75 -8.85
C VAL A 117 -8.22 2.85 -9.45
N GLY A 118 -9.21 2.48 -10.27
CA GLY A 118 -10.15 3.43 -10.86
C GLY A 118 -10.90 4.23 -9.82
N GLN A 119 -11.38 3.57 -8.75
CA GLN A 119 -12.05 4.26 -7.66
C GLN A 119 -11.13 5.28 -6.99
N ALA A 120 -9.88 4.90 -6.75
CA ALA A 120 -8.92 5.81 -6.12
C ALA A 120 -8.61 7.01 -7.01
N LEU A 121 -8.42 6.80 -8.31
CA LEU A 121 -8.15 7.87 -9.28
C LEU A 121 -9.32 8.84 -9.41
N LEU A 122 -10.56 8.33 -9.39
CA LEU A 122 -11.75 9.18 -9.40
C LEU A 122 -11.79 10.10 -8.19
N GLN A 123 -11.51 9.56 -7.01
CA GLN A 123 -11.49 10.34 -5.77
C GLN A 123 -10.39 11.41 -5.80
N LEU A 124 -9.25 11.12 -6.44
CA LEU A 124 -8.17 12.09 -6.64
C LEU A 124 -8.52 13.18 -7.65
N GLY A 125 -9.62 13.02 -8.37
CA GLY A 125 -10.11 14.04 -9.31
C GLY A 125 -9.62 13.87 -10.75
N PHE A 126 -9.18 12.67 -11.11
CA PHE A 126 -8.76 12.40 -12.48
C PHE A 126 -9.94 12.53 -13.45
N ALA A 127 -9.73 13.27 -14.56
CA ALA A 127 -10.70 13.33 -15.63
C ALA A 127 -10.81 11.96 -16.34
N PRO A 128 -11.94 11.65 -17.00
CA PRO A 128 -12.13 10.34 -17.62
C PRO A 128 -11.01 9.93 -18.58
N GLU A 129 -10.49 10.85 -19.38
CA GLU A 129 -9.41 10.57 -20.34
C GLU A 129 -8.10 10.23 -19.62
N ALA A 130 -7.77 10.98 -18.58
CA ALA A 130 -6.56 10.75 -17.79
C ALA A 130 -6.65 9.41 -17.03
N LEU A 131 -7.82 9.10 -16.49
CA LEU A 131 -8.08 7.84 -15.81
C LEU A 131 -7.90 6.67 -16.78
N ALA A 132 -8.50 6.74 -17.96
CA ALA A 132 -8.38 5.69 -18.97
C ALA A 132 -6.92 5.48 -19.38
N LYS A 133 -6.15 6.55 -19.51
CA LYS A 133 -4.73 6.48 -19.87
C LYS A 133 -3.92 5.73 -18.82
N VAL A 134 -4.14 6.02 -17.54
CA VAL A 134 -3.46 5.33 -16.44
C VAL A 134 -3.79 3.84 -16.45
N LEU A 135 -5.06 3.50 -16.59
CA LEU A 135 -5.51 2.10 -16.58
C LEU A 135 -4.96 1.31 -17.78
N ARG A 136 -4.88 1.93 -18.96
CA ARG A 136 -4.28 1.30 -20.14
C ARG A 136 -2.82 0.98 -19.92
N ARG A 137 -2.06 1.89 -19.31
CA ARG A 137 -0.65 1.64 -18.97
C ARG A 137 -0.49 0.44 -18.06
N LYS A 138 -1.40 0.28 -17.10
CA LYS A 138 -1.37 -0.88 -16.19
C LYS A 138 -1.61 -2.19 -16.92
N LEU A 139 -2.50 -2.18 -17.93
CA LEU A 139 -2.73 -3.35 -18.75
C LEU A 139 -1.48 -3.74 -19.56
N GLU A 140 -0.76 -2.76 -20.08
CA GLU A 140 0.44 -2.98 -20.86
C GLU A 140 1.61 -3.51 -20.02
N GLY A 141 1.61 -3.20 -18.71
CA GLY A 141 2.67 -3.60 -17.80
C GLY A 141 2.54 -5.01 -17.22
N HIS A 142 1.52 -5.76 -17.64
CA HIS A 142 1.29 -7.13 -17.14
C HIS A 142 1.89 -8.20 -18.01
#